data_3c3e2fa3186091d046f98db01fe57873
#
_entry.id   3c3e2fa3186091d046f98db01fe57873
#
_cell.length_a   1.000
_cell.length_b   1.000
_cell.length_c   1.000
_cell.angle_alpha   90.00
_cell.angle_beta   90.00
_cell.angle_gamma   90.00
#
_symmetry.space_group_name_H-M   'P 1'
#
loop_
_entity.id
_entity.type
_entity.pdbx_description
1 polymer ?
#
loop_
_entity_poly.entity_id
_entity_poly.type
_entity_poly.pdbx_seq_one_letter_code
_entity_poly.pdbx_strand_id
1 'polypeptide(L)'
;MPDTSAPALAELAVVTRSGLVESRHLGTLVALDADGSVALAVGDLDGTVLPRSTTKPVQALACLTAGAPLTGPELAIAAGSHTGEDEHVRVVRSLLERAGLDDDALRCPVDWPEDEGTRVRLIRAGQERSRVRMNCSGKHAAMLLACAVNGWSTDDYLAVDHPLQQHVRRTTAEITGADVRHDAVDGCGAPLFGTTVLGLATAFRAVATAEPGTPAGLVADAMREHPFYVGGSGHQNTEVMRGVPGAVAKGGAEGVIGVAARTGQAVAMKVVDGSPRATTVVALRVLGALGVDVSGAAAFASVPVLGGGLPVGEIAPGAAVEGWVAARGGSAA
;
A
#
# COMPACT_ATOMS: atom_id res chain seq x y z
N MET A 1 15.54 -26.38 8.91
CA MET A 1 16.10 -25.99 7.60
C MET A 1 15.03 -25.13 6.93
N PRO A 2 15.34 -23.93 6.41
CA PRO A 2 14.36 -23.26 5.58
C PRO A 2 14.01 -24.14 4.38
N ASP A 3 12.73 -24.19 4.04
CA ASP A 3 12.28 -24.89 2.83
C ASP A 3 12.93 -24.20 1.62
N THR A 4 13.77 -24.95 0.90
CA THR A 4 14.48 -24.47 -0.30
C THR A 4 13.76 -24.86 -1.58
N SER A 5 12.55 -25.45 -1.50
CA SER A 5 11.73 -25.68 -2.69
C SER A 5 11.40 -24.33 -3.33
N ALA A 6 11.59 -24.20 -4.64
CA ALA A 6 11.18 -22.99 -5.34
C ALA A 6 9.65 -22.86 -5.26
N PRO A 7 9.11 -21.71 -4.81
CA PRO A 7 7.67 -21.53 -4.74
C PRO A 7 7.05 -21.65 -6.13
N ALA A 8 5.81 -22.11 -6.20
CA ALA A 8 5.03 -22.15 -7.43
C ALA A 8 4.73 -20.70 -7.87
N LEU A 9 5.51 -20.15 -8.79
CA LEU A 9 5.36 -18.77 -9.27
C LEU A 9 4.54 -18.73 -10.55
N ALA A 10 3.63 -17.76 -10.65
CA ALA A 10 2.88 -17.49 -11.86
C ALA A 10 3.43 -16.24 -12.58
N GLU A 11 3.36 -16.22 -13.92
CA GLU A 11 3.64 -15.01 -14.70
C GLU A 11 2.48 -14.02 -14.54
N LEU A 12 2.72 -12.96 -13.77
CA LEU A 12 1.74 -11.92 -13.45
C LEU A 12 1.70 -10.82 -14.49
N ALA A 13 2.86 -10.47 -15.06
CA ALA A 13 2.96 -9.45 -16.09
C ALA A 13 4.14 -9.70 -17.03
N VAL A 14 4.02 -9.14 -18.23
CA VAL A 14 5.08 -9.05 -19.23
C VAL A 14 5.34 -7.60 -19.61
N VAL A 15 6.57 -7.34 -19.99
CA VAL A 15 6.98 -6.08 -20.62
C VAL A 15 7.37 -6.38 -22.04
N THR A 16 6.70 -5.76 -23.00
CA THR A 16 7.02 -5.90 -24.41
C THR A 16 7.78 -4.70 -24.94
N ARG A 17 8.63 -4.94 -25.94
CA ARG A 17 9.30 -3.89 -26.71
C ARG A 17 9.42 -4.36 -28.15
N SER A 18 8.89 -3.57 -29.10
CA SER A 18 8.96 -3.85 -30.54
C SER A 18 8.56 -5.28 -30.90
N GLY A 19 7.50 -5.82 -30.22
CA GLY A 19 6.97 -7.16 -30.44
C GLY A 19 7.71 -8.29 -29.69
N LEU A 20 8.82 -7.99 -28.98
CA LEU A 20 9.54 -8.95 -28.14
C LEU A 20 9.12 -8.82 -26.69
N VAL A 21 8.93 -9.93 -25.97
CA VAL A 21 8.83 -9.93 -24.50
C VAL A 21 10.23 -9.72 -23.93
N GLU A 22 10.45 -8.48 -23.43
CA GLU A 22 11.73 -8.03 -22.87
C GLU A 22 11.93 -8.47 -21.42
N SER A 23 10.84 -8.49 -20.62
CA SER A 23 10.86 -8.88 -19.20
C SER A 23 9.58 -9.60 -18.80
N ARG A 24 9.70 -10.42 -17.76
CA ARG A 24 8.58 -11.14 -17.12
C ARG A 24 8.59 -10.88 -15.62
N HIS A 25 7.43 -10.62 -15.04
CA HIS A 25 7.24 -10.45 -13.60
C HIS A 25 6.49 -11.67 -13.08
N LEU A 26 7.16 -12.44 -12.23
CA LEU A 26 6.60 -13.65 -11.60
C LEU A 26 6.18 -13.33 -10.17
N GLY A 27 5.20 -14.06 -9.67
CA GLY A 27 4.75 -13.87 -8.29
C GLY A 27 3.45 -14.58 -7.93
N THR A 28 2.76 -14.03 -6.95
CA THR A 28 1.47 -14.48 -6.46
C THR A 28 0.44 -13.37 -6.57
N LEU A 29 -0.77 -13.71 -7.00
CA LEU A 29 -1.91 -12.81 -7.08
C LEU A 29 -3.15 -13.52 -6.55
N VAL A 30 -3.93 -12.79 -5.75
CA VAL A 30 -5.27 -13.19 -5.30
C VAL A 30 -6.25 -12.08 -5.63
N ALA A 31 -7.38 -12.45 -6.23
CA ALA A 31 -8.52 -11.56 -6.42
C ALA A 31 -9.77 -12.16 -5.75
N LEU A 32 -10.50 -11.31 -5.05
CA LEU A 32 -11.75 -11.67 -4.37
C LEU A 32 -12.93 -11.02 -5.09
N ASP A 33 -14.01 -11.77 -5.27
CA ASP A 33 -15.32 -11.25 -5.70
C ASP A 33 -15.98 -10.41 -4.59
N ALA A 34 -17.08 -9.76 -4.92
CA ALA A 34 -17.84 -8.88 -4.04
C ALA A 34 -18.27 -9.56 -2.71
N ASP A 35 -18.60 -10.85 -2.78
CA ASP A 35 -18.98 -11.66 -1.61
C ASP A 35 -17.77 -12.14 -0.76
N GLY A 36 -16.56 -11.93 -1.26
CA GLY A 36 -15.31 -12.35 -0.62
C GLY A 36 -14.82 -13.73 -1.03
N SER A 37 -15.52 -14.42 -1.94
CA SER A 37 -15.02 -15.66 -2.53
C SER A 37 -13.80 -15.40 -3.41
N VAL A 38 -12.91 -16.39 -3.52
CA VAL A 38 -11.71 -16.28 -4.36
C VAL A 38 -12.10 -16.44 -5.83
N ALA A 39 -11.96 -15.35 -6.58
CA ALA A 39 -12.25 -15.29 -8.01
C ALA A 39 -11.05 -15.71 -8.87
N LEU A 40 -9.85 -15.34 -8.45
CA LEU A 40 -8.58 -15.71 -9.09
C LEU A 40 -7.52 -15.91 -8.01
N ALA A 41 -6.79 -16.99 -8.13
CA ALA A 41 -5.61 -17.27 -7.30
C ALA A 41 -4.54 -17.92 -8.18
N VAL A 42 -3.38 -17.29 -8.25
CA VAL A 42 -2.22 -17.79 -9.02
C VAL A 42 -0.94 -17.59 -8.21
N GLY A 43 -0.01 -18.52 -8.34
CA GLY A 43 1.26 -18.51 -7.61
C GLY A 43 1.17 -19.24 -6.26
N ASP A 44 2.07 -18.94 -5.35
CA ASP A 44 2.17 -19.54 -4.00
C ASP A 44 1.22 -18.84 -3.02
N LEU A 45 0.09 -19.47 -2.72
CA LEU A 45 -0.96 -18.90 -1.88
C LEU A 45 -0.67 -19.03 -0.38
N ASP A 46 0.12 -20.03 0.02
CA ASP A 46 0.47 -20.32 1.41
C ASP A 46 1.76 -19.63 1.84
N GLY A 47 2.51 -19.13 0.87
CA GLY A 47 3.78 -18.45 1.08
C GLY A 47 3.64 -17.20 1.94
N THR A 48 4.51 -17.05 2.93
CA THR A 48 4.59 -15.83 3.71
C THR A 48 5.20 -14.71 2.87
N VAL A 49 4.52 -13.58 2.80
CA VAL A 49 5.01 -12.35 2.17
C VAL A 49 5.18 -11.25 3.21
N LEU A 50 6.18 -10.41 3.01
CA LEU A 50 6.33 -9.17 3.76
C LEU A 50 5.51 -8.08 3.05
N PRO A 51 4.40 -7.61 3.65
CA PRO A 51 3.47 -6.72 2.95
C PRO A 51 4.02 -5.31 2.75
N ARG A 52 5.11 -4.95 3.43
CA ARG A 52 5.74 -3.62 3.35
C ARG A 52 4.70 -2.52 3.61
N SER A 53 4.77 -1.43 2.87
CA SER A 53 3.86 -0.30 3.06
C SER A 53 2.40 -0.57 2.67
N THR A 54 2.04 -1.74 2.13
CA THR A 54 0.62 -2.10 1.94
C THR A 54 -0.10 -2.37 3.26
N THR A 55 0.63 -2.66 4.34
CA THR A 55 0.03 -2.84 5.68
C THR A 55 -0.33 -1.51 6.37
N LYS A 56 0.04 -0.35 5.85
CA LYS A 56 -0.19 0.93 6.53
C LYS A 56 -1.65 1.25 6.86
N PRO A 57 -2.66 0.91 6.04
CA PRO A 57 -4.06 1.04 6.46
C PRO A 57 -4.38 0.24 7.74
N VAL A 58 -3.79 -0.95 7.88
CA VAL A 58 -3.94 -1.79 9.09
C VAL A 58 -3.19 -1.18 10.28
N GLN A 59 -2.01 -0.60 10.06
CA GLN A 59 -1.26 0.10 11.11
C GLN A 59 -1.99 1.37 11.57
N ALA A 60 -2.62 2.12 10.65
CA ALA A 60 -3.46 3.27 10.98
C ALA A 60 -4.71 2.84 11.79
N LEU A 61 -5.35 1.73 11.39
CA LEU A 61 -6.43 1.11 12.15
C LEU A 61 -5.99 0.75 13.57
N ALA A 62 -4.81 0.16 13.73
CA ALA A 62 -4.26 -0.17 15.04
C ALA A 62 -4.00 1.08 15.90
N CYS A 63 -3.45 2.16 15.32
CA CYS A 63 -3.29 3.42 16.05
C CYS A 63 -4.65 4.00 16.48
N LEU A 64 -5.64 3.97 15.60
CA LEU A 64 -7.01 4.46 15.90
C LEU A 64 -7.67 3.63 17.02
N THR A 65 -7.59 2.29 16.94
CA THR A 65 -8.17 1.39 17.96
C THR A 65 -7.39 1.39 19.27
N ALA A 66 -6.12 1.80 19.26
CA ALA A 66 -5.36 2.12 20.46
C ALA A 66 -5.77 3.47 21.09
N GLY A 67 -6.72 4.20 20.50
CA GLY A 67 -7.25 5.44 21.06
C GLY A 67 -6.59 6.71 20.53
N ALA A 68 -5.70 6.64 19.52
CA ALA A 68 -5.18 7.86 18.88
C ALA A 68 -6.32 8.62 18.20
N PRO A 69 -6.58 9.91 18.54
CA PRO A 69 -7.71 10.66 18.02
C PRO A 69 -7.43 11.21 16.61
N LEU A 70 -7.30 10.29 15.65
CA LEU A 70 -6.99 10.56 14.25
C LEU A 70 -8.26 10.77 13.43
N THR A 71 -8.29 11.80 12.58
CA THR A 71 -9.42 12.09 11.70
C THR A 71 -8.95 12.65 10.35
N GLY A 72 -9.75 12.50 9.30
CA GLY A 72 -9.53 13.11 7.99
C GLY A 72 -8.09 12.98 7.48
N PRO A 73 -7.41 14.10 7.14
CA PRO A 73 -6.03 14.07 6.63
C PRO A 73 -5.03 13.36 7.53
N GLU A 74 -5.20 13.42 8.86
CA GLU A 74 -4.30 12.78 9.83
C GLU A 74 -4.40 11.25 9.75
N LEU A 75 -5.62 10.73 9.63
CA LEU A 75 -5.84 9.29 9.49
C LEU A 75 -5.41 8.79 8.10
N ALA A 76 -5.62 9.60 7.05
CA ALA A 76 -5.15 9.28 5.71
C ALA A 76 -3.62 9.20 5.63
N ILE A 77 -2.90 10.16 6.23
CA ILE A 77 -1.42 10.15 6.21
C ILE A 77 -0.84 9.03 7.07
N ALA A 78 -1.53 8.62 8.14
CA ALA A 78 -1.16 7.45 8.94
C ALA A 78 -1.21 6.16 8.10
N ALA A 79 -2.16 6.06 7.15
CA ALA A 79 -2.30 4.97 6.20
C ALA A 79 -1.42 5.16 4.94
N GLY A 80 -0.67 6.26 4.84
CA GLY A 80 0.03 6.72 3.64
C GLY A 80 1.50 6.33 3.55
N SER A 81 2.01 6.39 2.30
CA SER A 81 3.42 6.58 1.97
C SER A 81 3.46 7.86 1.15
N HIS A 82 3.57 8.98 1.84
CA HIS A 82 3.42 10.29 1.20
C HIS A 82 4.72 10.75 0.52
N THR A 83 4.59 11.58 -0.50
CA THR A 83 5.73 12.12 -1.27
C THR A 83 6.53 13.22 -0.56
N GLY A 84 6.18 13.57 0.68
CA GLY A 84 6.95 14.51 1.50
C GLY A 84 6.79 15.98 1.12
N GLU A 85 5.69 16.36 0.44
CA GLU A 85 5.32 17.74 0.12
C GLU A 85 5.08 18.56 1.41
N ASP A 86 5.06 19.89 1.32
CA ASP A 86 4.95 20.77 2.50
C ASP A 86 3.67 20.53 3.30
N GLU A 87 2.57 20.21 2.61
CA GLU A 87 1.29 19.92 3.24
C GLU A 87 1.34 18.61 4.06
N HIS A 88 2.07 17.59 3.57
CA HIS A 88 2.32 16.38 4.34
C HIS A 88 3.08 16.69 5.63
N VAL A 89 4.15 17.49 5.52
CA VAL A 89 4.95 17.91 6.68
C VAL A 89 4.10 18.66 7.70
N ARG A 90 3.20 19.54 7.26
CA ARG A 90 2.28 20.27 8.12
C ARG A 90 1.41 19.32 8.96
N VAL A 91 0.83 18.29 8.32
CA VAL A 91 -0.02 17.31 9.03
C VAL A 91 0.81 16.41 9.95
N VAL A 92 2.00 15.99 9.54
CA VAL A 92 2.90 15.19 10.41
C VAL A 92 3.26 15.96 11.67
N ARG A 93 3.64 17.24 11.54
CA ARG A 93 3.98 18.09 12.68
C ARG A 93 2.79 18.37 13.60
N SER A 94 1.59 18.54 13.04
CA SER A 94 0.37 18.66 13.83
C SER A 94 0.12 17.41 14.71
N LEU A 95 0.38 16.22 14.21
CA LEU A 95 0.29 14.99 14.99
C LEU A 95 1.34 14.91 16.09
N LEU A 96 2.59 15.29 15.80
CA LEU A 96 3.67 15.34 16.77
C LEU A 96 3.39 16.37 17.88
N GLU A 97 2.95 17.58 17.51
CA GLU A 97 2.58 18.64 18.48
C GLU A 97 1.47 18.16 19.43
N ARG A 98 0.44 17.48 18.92
CA ARG A 98 -0.62 16.89 19.74
C ARG A 98 -0.14 15.77 20.66
N ALA A 99 0.97 15.10 20.30
CA ALA A 99 1.64 14.14 21.17
C ALA A 99 2.60 14.81 22.18
N GLY A 100 2.78 16.15 22.12
CA GLY A 100 3.77 16.87 22.91
C GLY A 100 5.22 16.63 22.47
N LEU A 101 5.41 16.31 21.18
CA LEU A 101 6.68 15.90 20.56
C LEU A 101 7.03 16.80 19.38
N ASP A 102 8.24 16.65 18.86
CA ASP A 102 8.76 17.34 17.69
C ASP A 102 9.35 16.35 16.67
N ASP A 103 9.98 16.86 15.60
CA ASP A 103 10.58 16.07 14.52
C ASP A 103 11.64 15.07 15.02
N ASP A 104 12.32 15.34 16.16
CA ASP A 104 13.39 14.52 16.73
C ASP A 104 12.85 13.21 17.36
N ALA A 105 11.57 13.16 17.70
CA ALA A 105 10.94 11.95 18.20
C ALA A 105 10.75 10.88 17.09
N LEU A 106 10.75 11.27 15.82
CA LEU A 106 10.64 10.35 14.71
C LEU A 106 11.87 9.43 14.63
N ARG A 107 11.64 8.12 14.52
CA ARG A 107 12.72 7.11 14.40
C ARG A 107 12.87 6.55 12.97
N CYS A 108 12.06 7.04 12.01
CA CYS A 108 12.30 6.72 10.60
C CYS A 108 13.60 7.40 10.12
N PRO A 109 14.27 6.88 9.06
CA PRO A 109 15.49 7.48 8.54
C PRO A 109 15.25 8.89 7.99
N VAL A 110 16.31 9.69 7.90
CA VAL A 110 16.29 10.96 7.16
C VAL A 110 16.20 10.67 5.65
N ASP A 111 15.36 11.42 4.94
CA ASP A 111 15.22 11.26 3.49
C ASP A 111 14.86 12.57 2.80
N TRP A 112 15.02 12.59 1.48
CA TRP A 112 14.45 13.61 0.61
C TRP A 112 12.97 13.32 0.37
N PRO A 113 12.13 14.36 0.12
CA PRO A 113 10.79 14.12 -0.40
C PRO A 113 10.89 13.38 -1.75
N GLU A 114 9.95 12.47 -1.99
CA GLU A 114 9.80 11.78 -3.28
C GLU A 114 9.26 12.72 -4.35
N ASP A 115 8.47 13.75 -3.98
CA ASP A 115 8.07 14.81 -4.91
C ASP A 115 9.29 15.55 -5.43
N GLU A 116 9.49 15.46 -6.75
CA GLU A 116 10.67 16.04 -7.42
C GLU A 116 10.70 17.57 -7.29
N GLY A 117 9.57 18.25 -7.45
CA GLY A 117 9.47 19.69 -7.35
C GLY A 117 9.89 20.19 -5.97
N THR A 118 9.37 19.55 -4.93
CA THR A 118 9.73 19.85 -3.53
C THR A 118 11.20 19.55 -3.27
N ARG A 119 11.70 18.39 -3.72
CA ARG A 119 13.11 18.01 -3.56
C ARG A 119 14.07 19.03 -4.21
N VAL A 120 13.82 19.40 -5.45
CA VAL A 120 14.64 20.38 -6.17
C VAL A 120 14.61 21.73 -5.47
N ARG A 121 13.45 22.19 -5.02
CA ARG A 121 13.31 23.44 -4.28
C ARG A 121 14.13 23.44 -2.97
N LEU A 122 14.06 22.37 -2.21
CA LEU A 122 14.80 22.22 -0.94
C LEU A 122 16.32 22.19 -1.17
N ILE A 123 16.78 21.45 -2.16
CA ILE A 123 18.22 21.38 -2.51
C ILE A 123 18.72 22.78 -2.91
N ARG A 124 17.97 23.51 -3.75
CA ARG A 124 18.33 24.89 -4.16
C ARG A 124 18.36 25.87 -2.97
N ALA A 125 17.54 25.63 -1.96
CA ALA A 125 17.51 26.41 -0.72
C ALA A 125 18.58 25.99 0.31
N GLY A 126 19.48 25.04 -0.02
CA GLY A 126 20.51 24.57 0.88
C GLY A 126 19.97 23.77 2.07
N GLN A 127 18.74 23.24 1.96
CA GLN A 127 18.14 22.39 2.99
C GLN A 127 18.75 21.00 2.95
N GLU A 128 18.64 20.26 4.05
CA GLU A 128 19.10 18.89 4.18
C GLU A 128 17.92 17.90 4.20
N ARG A 129 18.25 16.61 4.13
CA ARG A 129 17.30 15.51 4.36
C ARG A 129 16.73 15.60 5.77
N SER A 130 15.46 15.22 5.93
CA SER A 130 14.83 15.24 7.25
C SER A 130 13.91 14.02 7.44
N ARG A 131 13.71 13.62 8.72
CA ARG A 131 12.82 12.52 9.08
C ARG A 131 11.37 12.84 8.75
N VAL A 132 10.96 14.09 8.93
CA VAL A 132 9.57 14.52 8.68
C VAL A 132 9.18 14.43 7.21
N ARG A 133 10.14 14.45 6.29
CA ARG A 133 9.89 14.32 4.83
C ARG A 133 9.95 12.87 4.32
N MET A 134 10.43 11.94 5.15
CA MET A 134 10.45 10.53 4.81
C MET A 134 9.01 10.01 4.65
N ASN A 135 8.75 9.21 3.62
CA ASN A 135 7.42 8.79 3.20
C ASN A 135 6.58 8.03 4.26
N CYS A 136 7.21 7.56 5.35
CA CYS A 136 6.53 6.90 6.46
C CYS A 136 6.34 7.81 7.69
N SER A 137 6.77 9.08 7.67
CA SER A 137 6.74 9.95 8.86
C SER A 137 5.32 10.13 9.41
N GLY A 138 4.30 10.16 8.55
CA GLY A 138 2.90 10.23 8.97
C GLY A 138 2.46 9.03 9.82
N LYS A 139 2.82 7.82 9.39
CA LYS A 139 2.61 6.60 10.19
C LYS A 139 3.35 6.68 11.53
N HIS A 140 4.60 7.11 11.54
CA HIS A 140 5.39 7.24 12.77
C HIS A 140 4.80 8.27 13.72
N ALA A 141 4.34 9.41 13.22
CA ALA A 141 3.66 10.43 14.04
C ALA A 141 2.35 9.90 14.64
N ALA A 142 1.56 9.14 13.86
CA ALA A 142 0.34 8.49 14.39
C ALA A 142 0.65 7.43 15.47
N MET A 143 1.73 6.66 15.30
CA MET A 143 2.23 5.72 16.32
C MET A 143 2.65 6.44 17.60
N LEU A 144 3.39 7.54 17.49
CA LEU A 144 3.82 8.37 18.62
C LEU A 144 2.60 8.99 19.33
N LEU A 145 1.60 9.47 18.60
CA LEU A 145 0.36 9.97 19.20
C LEU A 145 -0.39 8.86 19.95
N ALA A 146 -0.45 7.64 19.38
CA ALA A 146 -1.03 6.49 20.06
C ALA A 146 -0.27 6.15 21.36
N CYS A 147 1.06 6.25 21.36
CA CYS A 147 1.85 6.05 22.57
C CYS A 147 1.54 7.14 23.62
N ALA A 148 1.53 8.41 23.21
CA ALA A 148 1.29 9.54 24.12
C ALA A 148 -0.07 9.45 24.83
N VAL A 149 -1.14 9.14 24.10
CA VAL A 149 -2.50 9.04 24.69
C VAL A 149 -2.65 7.84 25.64
N ASN A 150 -1.82 6.80 25.49
CA ASN A 150 -1.83 5.64 26.37
C ASN A 150 -0.78 5.70 27.49
N GLY A 151 0.05 6.73 27.53
CA GLY A 151 1.17 6.80 28.46
C GLY A 151 2.25 5.74 28.21
N TRP A 152 2.33 5.22 26.98
CA TRP A 152 3.39 4.30 26.58
C TRP A 152 4.66 5.07 26.22
N SER A 153 5.81 4.40 26.33
CA SER A 153 7.10 4.99 25.95
C SER A 153 7.09 5.43 24.47
N THR A 154 7.64 6.61 24.21
CA THR A 154 7.85 7.13 22.85
C THR A 154 9.28 6.91 22.35
N ASP A 155 10.19 6.46 23.22
CA ASP A 155 11.60 6.28 22.87
C ASP A 155 11.85 4.99 22.11
N ASP A 156 11.13 3.93 22.44
CA ASP A 156 11.27 2.58 21.93
C ASP A 156 9.99 2.04 21.23
N TYR A 157 9.12 2.93 20.77
CA TYR A 157 7.83 2.59 20.15
C TYR A 157 7.95 1.65 18.92
N LEU A 158 9.15 1.42 18.41
CA LEU A 158 9.46 0.47 17.33
C LEU A 158 9.94 -0.89 17.84
N ALA A 159 10.15 -1.07 19.15
CA ALA A 159 10.51 -2.40 19.67
C ALA A 159 9.35 -3.38 19.43
N VAL A 160 9.67 -4.61 18.99
CA VAL A 160 8.64 -5.59 18.61
C VAL A 160 7.73 -5.97 19.77
N ASP A 161 8.25 -5.96 20.99
CA ASP A 161 7.55 -6.23 22.25
C ASP A 161 6.84 -5.00 22.84
N HIS A 162 7.01 -3.81 22.25
CA HIS A 162 6.31 -2.60 22.70
C HIS A 162 4.77 -2.79 22.60
N PRO A 163 3.98 -2.30 23.59
CA PRO A 163 2.51 -2.49 23.61
C PRO A 163 1.83 -2.09 22.31
N LEU A 164 2.23 -0.99 21.68
CA LEU A 164 1.71 -0.56 20.38
C LEU A 164 1.98 -1.59 19.29
N GLN A 165 3.22 -2.10 19.19
CA GLN A 165 3.59 -3.04 18.13
C GLN A 165 2.91 -4.41 18.33
N GLN A 166 2.72 -4.83 19.57
CA GLN A 166 1.91 -5.99 19.89
C GLN A 166 0.43 -5.80 19.51
N HIS A 167 -0.09 -4.57 19.64
CA HIS A 167 -1.44 -4.24 19.17
C HIS A 167 -1.51 -4.26 17.63
N VAL A 168 -0.54 -3.67 16.94
CA VAL A 168 -0.43 -3.74 15.46
C VAL A 168 -0.36 -5.19 14.98
N ARG A 169 0.41 -6.04 15.67
CA ARG A 169 0.52 -7.48 15.35
C ARG A 169 -0.82 -8.21 15.45
N ARG A 170 -1.57 -7.99 16.55
CA ARG A 170 -2.90 -8.58 16.74
C ARG A 170 -3.89 -8.06 15.68
N THR A 171 -3.95 -6.76 15.45
CA THR A 171 -4.81 -6.16 14.41
C THR A 171 -4.49 -6.72 13.02
N THR A 172 -3.19 -6.95 12.74
CA THR A 172 -2.79 -7.57 11.46
C THR A 172 -3.32 -8.99 11.35
N ALA A 173 -3.13 -9.84 12.37
CA ALA A 173 -3.64 -11.21 12.34
C ALA A 173 -5.18 -11.26 12.20
N GLU A 174 -5.89 -10.44 12.97
CA GLU A 174 -7.35 -10.36 12.96
C GLU A 174 -7.90 -9.96 11.59
N ILE A 175 -7.39 -8.88 11.00
CA ILE A 175 -7.97 -8.34 9.75
C ILE A 175 -7.56 -9.16 8.51
N THR A 176 -6.39 -9.82 8.54
CA THR A 176 -5.95 -10.71 7.46
C THR A 176 -6.58 -12.10 7.56
N GLY A 177 -7.12 -12.47 8.73
CA GLY A 177 -7.59 -13.83 9.02
C GLY A 177 -6.46 -14.87 8.99
N ALA A 178 -5.21 -14.42 9.13
CA ALA A 178 -4.02 -15.28 9.03
C ALA A 178 -3.07 -15.02 10.20
N ASP A 179 -2.47 -16.07 10.73
CA ASP A 179 -1.43 -15.95 11.74
C ASP A 179 -0.23 -15.18 11.19
N VAL A 180 0.33 -14.30 12.02
CA VAL A 180 1.63 -13.68 11.73
C VAL A 180 2.72 -14.73 11.92
N ARG A 181 3.30 -15.19 10.81
CA ARG A 181 4.29 -16.28 10.78
C ARG A 181 5.74 -15.78 10.80
N HIS A 182 5.95 -14.49 10.58
CA HIS A 182 7.29 -13.92 10.51
C HIS A 182 7.28 -12.46 10.96
N ASP A 183 8.18 -12.12 11.86
CA ASP A 183 8.42 -10.75 12.28
C ASP A 183 9.70 -10.24 11.60
N ALA A 184 9.62 -9.09 10.96
CA ALA A 184 10.74 -8.45 10.26
C ALA A 184 10.84 -6.98 10.65
N VAL A 185 11.83 -6.29 10.12
CA VAL A 185 11.99 -4.83 10.25
C VAL A 185 11.86 -4.19 8.89
N ASP A 186 10.96 -3.23 8.76
CA ASP A 186 10.76 -2.47 7.52
C ASP A 186 11.87 -1.43 7.30
N GLY A 187 12.00 -0.92 6.07
CA GLY A 187 12.97 0.12 5.73
C GLY A 187 12.86 1.41 6.56
N CYS A 188 11.70 1.67 7.14
CA CYS A 188 11.50 2.79 8.07
C CYS A 188 11.85 2.47 9.54
N GLY A 189 12.31 1.25 9.84
CA GLY A 189 12.65 0.80 11.19
C GLY A 189 11.49 0.21 12.00
N ALA A 190 10.25 0.34 11.54
CA ALA A 190 9.10 -0.22 12.23
C ALA A 190 9.03 -1.75 12.07
N PRO A 191 8.48 -2.49 13.05
CA PRO A 191 8.14 -3.90 12.87
C PRO A 191 7.23 -4.11 11.67
N LEU A 192 7.45 -5.22 10.99
CA LEU A 192 6.73 -5.65 9.80
C LEU A 192 6.31 -7.11 9.97
N PHE A 193 5.00 -7.33 9.94
CA PHE A 193 4.39 -8.62 10.23
C PHE A 193 4.03 -9.34 8.93
N GLY A 194 4.62 -10.52 8.74
CA GLY A 194 4.41 -11.35 7.56
C GLY A 194 2.99 -11.92 7.51
N THR A 195 2.39 -11.92 6.32
CA THR A 195 1.07 -12.49 6.03
C THR A 195 1.11 -13.25 4.70
N THR A 196 -0.02 -13.75 4.21
CA THR A 196 -0.16 -14.30 2.87
C THR A 196 -0.75 -13.26 1.91
N VAL A 197 -0.64 -13.49 0.59
CA VAL A 197 -1.30 -12.61 -0.40
C VAL A 197 -2.82 -12.69 -0.25
N LEU A 198 -3.38 -13.85 0.08
CA LEU A 198 -4.80 -13.99 0.40
C LEU A 198 -5.18 -13.16 1.63
N GLY A 199 -4.40 -13.23 2.72
CA GLY A 199 -4.63 -12.43 3.91
C GLY A 199 -4.58 -10.93 3.62
N LEU A 200 -3.67 -10.50 2.74
CA LEU A 200 -3.60 -9.11 2.32
C LEU A 200 -4.85 -8.68 1.52
N ALA A 201 -5.34 -9.50 0.58
CA ALA A 201 -6.59 -9.24 -0.15
C ALA A 201 -7.79 -9.16 0.80
N THR A 202 -7.85 -10.08 1.77
CA THR A 202 -8.90 -10.11 2.82
C THR A 202 -8.88 -8.83 3.65
N ALA A 203 -7.71 -8.36 4.08
CA ALA A 203 -7.57 -7.13 4.85
C ALA A 203 -8.02 -5.89 4.05
N PHE A 204 -7.62 -5.79 2.78
CA PHE A 204 -8.07 -4.69 1.92
C PHE A 204 -9.58 -4.70 1.70
N ARG A 205 -10.17 -5.88 1.44
CA ARG A 205 -11.62 -6.03 1.36
C ARG A 205 -12.30 -5.61 2.66
N ALA A 206 -11.82 -6.10 3.80
CA ALA A 206 -12.39 -5.77 5.12
C ALA A 206 -12.38 -4.27 5.40
N VAL A 207 -11.29 -3.56 5.07
CA VAL A 207 -11.22 -2.09 5.18
C VAL A 207 -12.19 -1.44 4.19
N ALA A 208 -12.19 -1.86 2.92
CA ALA A 208 -13.00 -1.21 1.88
C ALA A 208 -14.52 -1.36 2.09
N THR A 209 -14.97 -2.48 2.68
CA THR A 209 -16.40 -2.77 2.91
C THR A 209 -16.86 -2.49 4.33
N ALA A 210 -15.98 -1.95 5.19
CA ALA A 210 -16.33 -1.67 6.58
C ALA A 210 -17.47 -0.66 6.69
N GLU A 211 -18.37 -0.89 7.66
CA GLU A 211 -19.49 0.00 7.92
C GLU A 211 -19.00 1.41 8.32
N PRO A 212 -19.67 2.46 7.82
CA PRO A 212 -19.36 3.83 8.21
C PRO A 212 -19.37 4.03 9.73
N GLY A 213 -18.39 4.80 10.23
CA GLY A 213 -18.25 5.07 11.66
C GLY A 213 -17.56 3.97 12.48
N THR A 214 -17.36 2.77 11.93
CA THR A 214 -16.46 1.78 12.55
C THR A 214 -15.00 2.20 12.37
N PRO A 215 -14.05 1.75 13.21
CA PRO A 215 -12.65 2.11 13.05
C PRO A 215 -12.09 1.81 11.65
N ALA A 216 -12.38 0.66 11.07
CA ALA A 216 -11.97 0.32 9.71
C ALA A 216 -12.66 1.18 8.65
N GLY A 217 -13.96 1.50 8.85
CA GLY A 217 -14.72 2.42 7.99
C GLY A 217 -14.12 3.83 8.00
N LEU A 218 -13.74 4.34 9.18
CA LEU A 218 -13.08 5.64 9.31
C LEU A 218 -11.74 5.68 8.55
N VAL A 219 -10.94 4.59 8.60
CA VAL A 219 -9.69 4.48 7.81
C VAL A 219 -10.02 4.51 6.31
N ALA A 220 -11.00 3.73 5.86
CA ALA A 220 -11.40 3.69 4.45
C ALA A 220 -11.89 5.06 3.96
N ASP A 221 -12.75 5.71 4.74
CA ASP A 221 -13.30 7.01 4.38
C ASP A 221 -12.20 8.10 4.36
N ALA A 222 -11.29 8.10 5.34
CA ALA A 222 -10.14 9.02 5.33
C ALA A 222 -9.24 8.84 4.09
N MET A 223 -8.97 7.59 3.68
CA MET A 223 -8.17 7.31 2.48
C MET A 223 -8.89 7.79 1.20
N ARG A 224 -10.20 7.61 1.10
CA ARG A 224 -11.03 8.00 -0.06
C ARG A 224 -11.21 9.50 -0.18
N GLU A 225 -11.48 10.17 0.93
CA GLU A 225 -11.74 11.61 0.97
C GLU A 225 -10.45 12.43 0.87
N HIS A 226 -9.34 11.85 1.34
CA HIS A 226 -8.05 12.51 1.42
C HIS A 226 -6.91 11.72 0.75
N PRO A 227 -7.07 11.23 -0.50
CA PRO A 227 -6.10 10.36 -1.15
C PRO A 227 -4.72 11.01 -1.36
N PHE A 228 -4.67 12.34 -1.45
CA PHE A 228 -3.43 13.10 -1.51
C PHE A 228 -2.50 12.78 -0.33
N TYR A 229 -3.03 12.63 0.88
CA TYR A 229 -2.22 12.32 2.08
C TYR A 229 -1.76 10.86 2.13
N VAL A 230 -2.37 9.97 1.34
CA VAL A 230 -1.94 8.57 1.22
C VAL A 230 -0.73 8.43 0.29
N GLY A 231 -0.63 9.26 -0.74
CA GLY A 231 0.44 9.22 -1.74
C GLY A 231 1.13 10.55 -1.95
N GLY A 232 0.41 11.53 -2.47
CA GLY A 232 0.92 12.84 -2.89
C GLY A 232 0.46 13.18 -4.30
N SER A 233 0.95 14.28 -4.82
CA SER A 233 0.62 14.75 -6.17
C SER A 233 1.09 13.76 -7.23
N GLY A 234 0.18 13.28 -8.09
CA GLY A 234 0.46 12.36 -9.19
C GLY A 234 0.91 10.95 -8.77
N HIS A 235 0.90 10.64 -7.48
CA HIS A 235 1.29 9.32 -6.99
C HIS A 235 0.21 8.27 -7.31
N GLN A 236 0.62 7.05 -7.73
CA GLN A 236 -0.29 5.99 -8.16
C GLN A 236 -1.40 5.69 -7.14
N ASN A 237 -1.09 5.62 -5.83
CA ASN A 237 -2.12 5.39 -4.80
C ASN A 237 -3.20 6.49 -4.83
N THR A 238 -2.77 7.76 -4.94
CA THR A 238 -3.64 8.93 -5.00
C THR A 238 -4.56 8.86 -6.22
N GLU A 239 -3.96 8.63 -7.39
CA GLU A 239 -4.69 8.68 -8.66
C GLU A 239 -5.63 7.48 -8.83
N VAL A 240 -5.25 6.29 -8.36
CA VAL A 240 -6.15 5.11 -8.34
C VAL A 240 -7.37 5.38 -7.46
N MET A 241 -7.18 5.92 -6.24
CA MET A 241 -8.31 6.23 -5.35
C MET A 241 -9.20 7.36 -5.87
N ARG A 242 -8.65 8.30 -6.64
CA ARG A 242 -9.44 9.35 -7.33
C ARG A 242 -10.21 8.82 -8.53
N GLY A 243 -9.57 7.92 -9.30
CA GLY A 243 -10.11 7.44 -10.56
C GLY A 243 -11.03 6.21 -10.45
N VAL A 244 -10.93 5.45 -9.34
CA VAL A 244 -11.78 4.27 -9.10
C VAL A 244 -12.77 4.59 -7.97
N PRO A 245 -14.07 4.78 -8.28
CA PRO A 245 -15.03 5.23 -7.29
C PRO A 245 -15.11 4.33 -6.05
N GLY A 246 -14.84 4.90 -4.88
CA GLY A 246 -14.94 4.22 -3.60
C GLY A 246 -13.83 3.20 -3.33
N ALA A 247 -12.76 3.17 -4.11
CA ALA A 247 -11.63 2.29 -3.86
C ALA A 247 -10.76 2.75 -2.69
N VAL A 248 -10.07 1.80 -2.07
CA VAL A 248 -8.88 1.99 -1.24
C VAL A 248 -7.71 1.30 -1.94
N ALA A 249 -6.58 1.99 -2.05
CA ALA A 249 -5.42 1.47 -2.76
C ALA A 249 -4.13 1.80 -2.00
N LYS A 250 -3.24 0.82 -1.87
CA LYS A 250 -1.93 1.02 -1.28
C LYS A 250 -0.88 0.11 -1.91
N GLY A 251 0.07 0.71 -2.59
CA GLY A 251 1.30 0.03 -3.01
C GLY A 251 2.34 0.02 -1.88
N GLY A 252 3.23 -0.94 -1.95
CA GLY A 252 4.38 -1.09 -1.06
C GLY A 252 5.67 -1.33 -1.84
N ALA A 253 6.79 -1.19 -1.18
CA ALA A 253 8.08 -1.61 -1.72
C ALA A 253 8.06 -3.10 -2.07
N GLU A 254 9.04 -3.53 -2.86
CA GLU A 254 9.22 -4.94 -3.24
C GLU A 254 8.05 -5.54 -4.02
N GLY A 255 7.39 -4.74 -4.86
CA GLY A 255 6.35 -5.21 -5.77
C GLY A 255 5.10 -5.75 -5.10
N VAL A 256 4.66 -5.12 -4.02
CA VAL A 256 3.41 -5.47 -3.31
C VAL A 256 2.37 -4.39 -3.54
N ILE A 257 1.13 -4.79 -3.78
CA ILE A 257 -0.03 -3.90 -3.86
C ILE A 257 -1.27 -4.56 -3.25
N GLY A 258 -2.12 -3.76 -2.65
CA GLY A 258 -3.50 -4.11 -2.32
C GLY A 258 -4.44 -3.02 -2.81
N VAL A 259 -5.54 -3.41 -3.45
CA VAL A 259 -6.60 -2.51 -3.92
C VAL A 259 -7.94 -3.20 -3.67
N ALA A 260 -8.91 -2.47 -3.16
CA ALA A 260 -10.27 -2.99 -3.00
C ALA A 260 -11.32 -1.91 -3.28
N ALA A 261 -12.42 -2.31 -3.91
CA ALA A 261 -13.58 -1.47 -4.15
C ALA A 261 -14.54 -1.49 -2.95
N ARG A 262 -15.33 -0.45 -2.77
CA ARG A 262 -16.38 -0.40 -1.74
C ARG A 262 -17.42 -1.52 -1.91
N THR A 263 -17.60 -2.02 -3.11
CA THR A 263 -18.51 -3.12 -3.45
C THR A 263 -17.97 -4.50 -3.09
N GLY A 264 -16.75 -4.60 -2.58
CA GLY A 264 -16.18 -5.82 -2.00
C GLY A 264 -15.14 -6.54 -2.85
N GLN A 265 -15.00 -6.22 -4.13
CA GLN A 265 -13.93 -6.80 -4.94
C GLN A 265 -12.57 -6.30 -4.44
N ALA A 266 -11.62 -7.22 -4.35
CA ALA A 266 -10.27 -6.90 -3.88
C ALA A 266 -9.20 -7.64 -4.68
N VAL A 267 -8.06 -7.02 -4.85
CA VAL A 267 -6.88 -7.63 -5.48
C VAL A 267 -5.67 -7.36 -4.59
N ALA A 268 -4.89 -8.39 -4.32
CA ALA A 268 -3.56 -8.26 -3.76
C ALA A 268 -2.57 -9.07 -4.59
N MET A 269 -1.34 -8.57 -4.69
CA MET A 269 -0.27 -9.30 -5.37
C MET A 269 1.09 -8.99 -4.78
N LYS A 270 2.00 -9.95 -4.94
CA LYS A 270 3.43 -9.85 -4.66
C LYS A 270 4.22 -10.29 -5.88
N VAL A 271 5.05 -9.41 -6.40
CA VAL A 271 6.03 -9.70 -7.46
C VAL A 271 7.35 -10.09 -6.83
N VAL A 272 7.93 -11.21 -7.26
CA VAL A 272 9.11 -11.79 -6.59
C VAL A 272 10.37 -10.97 -6.82
N ASP A 273 10.55 -10.40 -8.02
CA ASP A 273 11.70 -9.53 -8.35
C ASP A 273 11.68 -8.17 -7.64
N GLY A 274 10.60 -7.86 -6.91
CA GLY A 274 10.43 -6.62 -6.16
C GLY A 274 10.04 -5.40 -7.01
N SER A 275 9.92 -5.52 -8.32
CA SER A 275 9.57 -4.39 -9.19
C SER A 275 8.11 -3.97 -9.02
N PRO A 276 7.81 -2.69 -8.72
CA PRO A 276 6.44 -2.22 -8.59
C PRO A 276 5.78 -1.87 -9.94
N ARG A 277 6.55 -1.79 -11.05
CA ARG A 277 6.10 -1.20 -12.33
C ARG A 277 4.87 -1.87 -12.94
N ALA A 278 4.63 -3.16 -12.64
CA ALA A 278 3.49 -3.92 -13.17
C ALA A 278 2.31 -4.01 -12.19
N THR A 279 2.50 -3.66 -10.91
CA THR A 279 1.52 -3.98 -9.86
C THR A 279 0.17 -3.29 -10.08
N THR A 280 0.19 -1.99 -10.34
CA THR A 280 -1.04 -1.20 -10.56
C THR A 280 -1.75 -1.60 -11.86
N VAL A 281 -1.00 -1.83 -12.94
CA VAL A 281 -1.55 -2.29 -14.23
C VAL A 281 -2.35 -3.57 -14.03
N VAL A 282 -1.72 -4.59 -13.45
CA VAL A 282 -2.36 -5.90 -13.24
C VAL A 282 -3.54 -5.79 -12.29
N ALA A 283 -3.41 -5.07 -11.17
CA ALA A 283 -4.49 -4.90 -10.21
C ALA A 283 -5.73 -4.23 -10.82
N LEU A 284 -5.55 -3.17 -11.60
CA LEU A 284 -6.68 -2.48 -12.26
C LEU A 284 -7.34 -3.34 -13.35
N ARG A 285 -6.54 -4.09 -14.14
CA ARG A 285 -7.09 -5.02 -15.15
C ARG A 285 -7.94 -6.11 -14.50
N VAL A 286 -7.47 -6.68 -13.39
CA VAL A 286 -8.21 -7.70 -12.66
C VAL A 286 -9.47 -7.13 -12.00
N LEU A 287 -9.40 -5.94 -11.38
CA LEU A 287 -10.57 -5.27 -10.83
C LEU A 287 -11.62 -4.94 -11.91
N GLY A 288 -11.18 -4.46 -13.08
CA GLY A 288 -12.08 -4.22 -14.22
C GLY A 288 -12.80 -5.49 -14.66
N ALA A 289 -12.11 -6.63 -14.73
CA ALA A 289 -12.70 -7.94 -15.04
C ALA A 289 -13.66 -8.45 -13.94
N LEU A 290 -13.53 -7.97 -12.71
CA LEU A 290 -14.49 -8.18 -11.60
C LEU A 290 -15.70 -7.22 -11.67
N GLY A 291 -15.80 -6.37 -12.69
CA GLY A 291 -16.90 -5.44 -12.88
C GLY A 291 -16.76 -4.10 -12.14
N VAL A 292 -15.59 -3.77 -11.62
CA VAL A 292 -15.31 -2.46 -11.01
C VAL A 292 -15.03 -1.45 -12.13
N ASP A 293 -15.66 -0.28 -12.08
CA ASP A 293 -15.33 0.81 -13.00
C ASP A 293 -13.94 1.38 -12.67
N VAL A 294 -12.99 1.11 -13.56
CA VAL A 294 -11.60 1.58 -13.47
C VAL A 294 -11.27 2.65 -14.52
N SER A 295 -12.27 3.14 -15.25
CA SER A 295 -12.09 4.06 -16.40
C SER A 295 -11.40 5.37 -16.00
N GLY A 296 -11.70 5.89 -14.81
CA GLY A 296 -11.04 7.11 -14.29
C GLY A 296 -9.55 6.91 -13.92
N ALA A 297 -9.07 5.65 -13.85
CA ALA A 297 -7.67 5.31 -13.62
C ALA A 297 -7.02 4.65 -14.85
N ALA A 298 -7.60 4.78 -16.04
CA ALA A 298 -7.14 4.12 -17.27
C ALA A 298 -5.67 4.37 -17.61
N ALA A 299 -5.14 5.56 -17.30
CA ALA A 299 -3.72 5.89 -17.50
C ALA A 299 -2.76 4.99 -16.71
N PHE A 300 -3.24 4.32 -15.65
CA PHE A 300 -2.48 3.38 -14.85
C PHE A 300 -2.81 1.91 -15.17
N ALA A 301 -3.88 1.66 -15.93
CA ALA A 301 -4.25 0.32 -16.42
C ALA A 301 -3.53 -0.06 -17.73
N SER A 302 -2.91 0.91 -18.41
CA SER A 302 -2.10 0.71 -19.61
C SER A 302 -0.87 1.61 -19.53
N VAL A 303 0.30 1.01 -19.37
CA VAL A 303 1.56 1.74 -19.23
C VAL A 303 2.43 1.47 -20.45
N PRO A 304 2.64 2.47 -21.33
CA PRO A 304 3.46 2.30 -22.52
C PRO A 304 4.95 2.18 -22.16
N VAL A 305 5.65 1.34 -22.90
CA VAL A 305 7.12 1.29 -22.93
C VAL A 305 7.59 2.22 -24.04
N LEU A 306 8.42 3.22 -23.67
CA LEU A 306 8.82 4.25 -24.61
C LEU A 306 10.21 3.95 -25.23
N GLY A 307 10.37 4.32 -26.49
CA GLY A 307 11.62 4.39 -27.23
C GLY A 307 11.68 5.72 -27.98
N GLY A 308 12.69 6.57 -27.68
CA GLY A 308 12.77 7.90 -28.26
C GLY A 308 11.55 8.80 -27.99
N GLY A 309 10.85 8.58 -26.87
CA GLY A 309 9.64 9.32 -26.51
C GLY A 309 8.34 8.79 -27.13
N LEU A 310 8.40 7.74 -27.96
CA LEU A 310 7.25 7.14 -28.62
C LEU A 310 6.94 5.76 -28.04
N PRO A 311 5.65 5.34 -27.97
CA PRO A 311 5.31 3.98 -27.55
C PRO A 311 5.91 2.93 -28.51
N VAL A 312 6.66 1.98 -27.97
CA VAL A 312 7.28 0.85 -28.70
C VAL A 312 6.89 -0.51 -28.10
N GLY A 313 6.11 -0.50 -27.04
CA GLY A 313 5.61 -1.66 -26.32
C GLY A 313 4.77 -1.23 -25.14
N GLU A 314 4.47 -2.17 -24.25
CA GLU A 314 3.63 -1.94 -23.08
C GLU A 314 3.97 -2.88 -21.92
N ILE A 315 3.48 -2.55 -20.75
CA ILE A 315 3.39 -3.46 -19.60
C ILE A 315 1.97 -4.02 -19.58
N ALA A 316 1.83 -5.33 -19.72
CA ALA A 316 0.56 -6.03 -19.79
C ALA A 316 0.49 -7.19 -18.77
N PRO A 317 -0.71 -7.64 -18.36
CA PRO A 317 -0.85 -8.87 -17.60
C PRO A 317 -0.19 -10.06 -18.27
N GLY A 318 0.37 -10.98 -17.48
CA GLY A 318 0.93 -12.24 -17.96
C GLY A 318 -0.18 -13.22 -18.39
N ALA A 319 0.21 -14.27 -19.09
CA ALA A 319 -0.74 -15.19 -19.75
C ALA A 319 -1.80 -15.79 -18.81
N ALA A 320 -1.43 -16.11 -17.56
CA ALA A 320 -2.39 -16.69 -16.60
C ALA A 320 -3.46 -15.67 -16.18
N VAL A 321 -3.09 -14.41 -16.00
CA VAL A 321 -3.99 -13.32 -15.63
C VAL A 321 -4.82 -12.89 -16.85
N GLU A 322 -4.20 -12.70 -18.00
CA GLU A 322 -4.87 -12.25 -19.22
C GLU A 322 -5.92 -13.25 -19.70
N GLY A 323 -5.62 -14.56 -19.66
CA GLY A 323 -6.60 -15.60 -20.02
C GLY A 323 -7.84 -15.56 -19.13
N TRP A 324 -7.66 -15.29 -17.84
CA TRP A 324 -8.78 -15.16 -16.90
C TRP A 324 -9.58 -13.86 -17.14
N VAL A 325 -8.90 -12.74 -17.41
CA VAL A 325 -9.53 -11.44 -17.73
C VAL A 325 -10.35 -11.56 -19.01
N ALA A 326 -9.78 -12.15 -20.06
CA ALA A 326 -10.49 -12.36 -21.35
C ALA A 326 -11.73 -13.25 -21.21
N ALA A 327 -11.67 -14.31 -20.41
CA ALA A 327 -12.80 -15.22 -20.16
C ALA A 327 -13.98 -14.53 -19.44
N ARG A 328 -13.74 -13.40 -18.75
CA ARG A 328 -14.78 -12.59 -18.07
C ARG A 328 -15.28 -11.40 -18.91
N GLY A 329 -14.93 -11.32 -20.18
CA GLY A 329 -15.36 -10.27 -21.10
C GLY A 329 -14.65 -8.92 -20.85
N GLY A 330 -13.55 -8.93 -20.13
CA GLY A 330 -12.66 -7.79 -19.99
C GLY A 330 -11.99 -7.46 -21.31
N SER A 331 -12.61 -6.60 -22.12
CA SER A 331 -11.97 -6.03 -23.30
C SER A 331 -10.79 -5.17 -22.85
N ALA A 332 -9.69 -5.24 -23.60
CA ALA A 332 -8.65 -4.23 -23.55
C ALA A 332 -9.30 -2.87 -23.81
N ALA A 333 -9.35 -2.00 -22.81
CA ALA A 333 -9.74 -0.61 -22.98
C ALA A 333 -8.56 0.17 -23.59
#